data_613003c49e9215607ac8e93ed0927594
#
_entry.id   613003c49e9215607ac8e93ed0927594
#
_cell.length_a   1.000
_cell.length_b   1.000
_cell.length_c   1.000
_cell.angle_alpha   90.00
_cell.angle_beta   90.00
_cell.angle_gamma   90.00
#
_symmetry.space_group_name_H-M   'P 1'
#
loop_
_entity.id
_entity.type
_entity.pdbx_description
1 polymer ?
#
loop_
_entity_poly.entity_id
_entity_poly.type
_entity_poly.pdbx_seq_one_letter_code
_entity_poly.pdbx_strand_id
1 'polypeptide(L)'
;MYAPGYSPMMPPMTGPMPGYGPQPVLREKARGYGIDPNEYQTITQCAMGVYQRGERPYSTNTANAIKRFLRGDWVVVCYPEQRPYDFALTTVKGGDFMSFTIDNVLFQVCRLK
;
A
#
# COMPACT_ATOMS: atom_id res chain seq x y z
N MET A 1 -16.01 7.27 14.36
CA MET A 1 -15.39 6.80 14.03
C MET A 1 -15.12 6.79 13.68
N TYR A 2 -14.96 7.00 14.11
CA TYR A 2 -14.15 6.60 13.85
C TYR A 2 -14.05 7.05 13.40
N ALA A 3 -14.51 7.59 13.53
CA ALA A 3 -14.01 7.53 13.11
C ALA A 3 -13.87 7.81 12.71
N PRO A 4 -13.91 8.33 12.91
CA PRO A 4 -13.47 8.21 12.46
C PRO A 4 -13.18 8.04 12.08
N GLY A 5 -13.44 8.25 12.24
CA GLY A 5 -12.84 7.68 11.90
C GLY A 5 -12.66 7.47 11.79
N TYR A 6 -12.82 7.37 11.91
CA TYR A 6 -12.31 6.65 11.94
C TYR A 6 -12.50 6.25 11.71
N SER A 7 -12.76 6.34 11.63
CA SER A 7 -12.55 5.52 11.52
C SER A 7 -12.82 4.99 11.54
N PRO A 8 -12.91 5.08 11.62
CA PRO A 8 -12.89 4.17 11.73
C PRO A 8 -12.88 3.53 11.74
N MET A 9 -12.55 3.27 11.87
CA MET A 9 -12.16 2.45 11.96
C MET A 9 -11.75 2.24 12.37
N MET A 10 -11.53 2.49 12.62
CA MET A 10 -10.87 2.19 13.08
C MET A 10 -10.74 2.42 13.85
N PRO A 11 -10.91 2.39 14.23
CA PRO A 11 -10.49 2.71 15.05
C PRO A 11 -9.91 2.90 15.36
N PRO A 12 -10.21 3.23 15.64
CA PRO A 12 -9.08 3.45 15.85
C PRO A 12 -8.34 2.49 16.30
N MET A 13 -7.88 2.03 15.92
CA MET A 13 -7.06 1.41 16.48
C MET A 13 -6.00 2.08 16.78
N THR A 14 -5.65 2.24 17.53
CA THR A 14 -4.71 3.16 17.92
C THR A 14 -3.62 2.47 18.63
N GLY A 15 -2.41 2.79 18.44
CA GLY A 15 -1.28 2.22 19.07
C GLY A 15 -1.14 0.71 18.89
N PRO A 16 -0.01 0.12 19.25
CA PRO A 16 0.19 -1.31 19.14
C PRO A 16 -0.63 -2.05 20.18
N MET A 17 -1.11 -3.22 19.79
CA MET A 17 -1.80 -4.07 20.72
C MET A 17 -0.79 -4.74 21.65
N PRO A 18 -1.17 -4.96 22.92
CA PRO A 18 -0.26 -5.63 23.85
C PRO A 18 0.16 -7.00 23.33
N GLY A 19 1.43 -7.31 23.47
CA GLY A 19 1.97 -8.58 23.05
C GLY A 19 2.41 -8.61 21.60
N TYR A 20 2.10 -7.59 20.86
CA TYR A 20 2.53 -7.49 19.47
C TYR A 20 3.79 -6.67 19.40
N GLY A 21 4.61 -6.94 18.40
CA GLY A 21 5.81 -6.18 18.20
C GLY A 21 5.54 -4.76 17.74
N PRO A 22 6.60 -4.04 17.40
CA PRO A 22 6.44 -2.68 16.89
C PRO A 22 5.55 -2.66 15.66
N GLN A 23 4.89 -1.53 15.46
CA GLN A 23 4.07 -1.35 14.27
C GLN A 23 4.95 -1.38 13.03
N PRO A 24 4.45 -1.96 11.94
CA PRO A 24 5.15 -1.86 10.67
C PRO A 24 5.35 -0.42 10.26
N VAL A 25 6.48 -0.15 9.62
CA VAL A 25 6.85 1.21 9.20
C VAL A 25 6.64 1.33 7.70
N LEU A 26 5.80 2.26 7.31
CA LEU A 26 5.53 2.56 5.90
C LEU A 26 6.31 3.80 5.49
N ARG A 27 7.02 3.71 4.36
CA ARG A 27 7.79 4.84 3.83
C ARG A 27 7.46 5.01 2.36
N GLU A 28 7.09 6.22 1.99
CA GLU A 28 6.87 6.54 0.58
C GLU A 28 8.22 6.59 -0.14
N LYS A 29 8.27 6.01 -1.33
CA LYS A 29 9.46 6.06 -2.17
C LYS A 29 9.25 6.97 -3.37
N ALA A 30 8.11 6.83 -4.05
CA ALA A 30 7.82 7.64 -5.22
C ALA A 30 6.33 7.67 -5.45
N ARG A 31 5.87 8.73 -6.10
CA ARG A 31 4.47 8.86 -6.46
C ARG A 31 4.34 9.77 -7.66
N GLY A 32 3.63 9.28 -8.69
CA GLY A 32 3.28 10.12 -9.84
C GLY A 32 2.09 11.01 -9.50
N TYR A 33 1.95 12.10 -10.24
CA TYR A 33 0.88 13.06 -9.97
C TYR A 33 -0.50 12.51 -10.31
N GLY A 34 -0.57 11.42 -11.07
CA GLY A 34 -1.83 10.77 -11.38
C GLY A 34 -2.46 10.04 -10.19
N ILE A 35 -1.71 9.88 -9.10
CA ILE A 35 -2.24 9.29 -7.86
C ILE A 35 -2.53 10.44 -6.91
N ASP A 36 -3.80 10.71 -6.64
CA ASP A 36 -4.14 11.79 -5.72
C ASP A 36 -3.94 11.36 -4.27
N PRO A 37 -3.97 12.31 -3.32
CA PRO A 37 -3.73 11.99 -1.92
C PRO A 37 -4.71 10.96 -1.35
N ASN A 38 -5.96 10.99 -1.75
CA ASN A 38 -6.94 10.02 -1.29
C ASN A 38 -6.63 8.62 -1.79
N GLU A 39 -6.28 8.53 -3.06
CA GLU A 39 -5.91 7.24 -3.66
C GLU A 39 -4.66 6.69 -2.98
N TYR A 40 -3.68 7.55 -2.76
CA TYR A 40 -2.46 7.15 -2.08
C TYR A 40 -2.77 6.56 -0.71
N GLN A 41 -3.58 7.26 0.07
CA GLN A 41 -3.93 6.82 1.41
C GLN A 41 -4.68 5.48 1.37
N THR A 42 -5.64 5.36 0.46
CA THR A 42 -6.41 4.13 0.33
C THR A 42 -5.50 2.95 -0.03
N ILE A 43 -4.61 3.15 -0.99
CA ILE A 43 -3.71 2.09 -1.45
C ILE A 43 -2.78 1.65 -0.32
N THR A 44 -2.19 2.61 0.37
CA THR A 44 -1.26 2.27 1.46
C THR A 44 -1.99 1.59 2.61
N GLN A 45 -3.21 1.98 2.92
CA GLN A 45 -4.00 1.31 3.95
C GLN A 45 -4.34 -0.12 3.56
N CYS A 46 -4.68 -0.35 2.29
CA CYS A 46 -4.94 -1.70 1.79
C CYS A 46 -3.69 -2.57 1.94
N ALA A 47 -2.55 -2.06 1.51
CA ALA A 47 -1.29 -2.80 1.60
C ALA A 47 -0.92 -3.08 3.05
N MET A 48 -1.05 -2.09 3.92
CA MET A 48 -0.73 -2.26 5.33
C MET A 48 -1.61 -3.32 5.97
N GLY A 49 -2.91 -3.32 5.68
CA GLY A 49 -3.82 -4.33 6.21
C GLY A 49 -3.44 -5.73 5.76
N VAL A 50 -3.14 -5.89 4.49
CA VAL A 50 -2.71 -7.19 3.94
C VAL A 50 -1.42 -7.64 4.61
N TYR A 51 -0.47 -6.73 4.75
CA TYR A 51 0.82 -7.05 5.34
C TYR A 51 0.66 -7.46 6.80
N GLN A 52 -0.11 -6.72 7.59
CA GLN A 52 -0.30 -7.00 9.00
C GLN A 52 -1.01 -8.32 9.23
N ARG A 53 -1.93 -8.68 8.35
CA ARG A 53 -2.62 -9.96 8.45
C ARG A 53 -1.82 -11.12 7.90
N GLY A 54 -0.68 -10.84 7.27
CA GLY A 54 0.15 -11.88 6.68
C GLY A 54 -0.51 -12.59 5.51
N GLU A 55 -1.34 -11.90 4.76
CA GLU A 55 -2.10 -12.49 3.65
C GLU A 55 -1.24 -12.55 2.40
N ARG A 56 -0.58 -13.65 2.22
CA ARG A 56 0.29 -13.87 1.05
C ARG A 56 -0.49 -14.54 -0.08
N PRO A 57 -0.15 -14.26 -1.34
CA PRO A 57 0.85 -13.26 -1.77
C PRO A 57 0.35 -11.84 -1.54
N TYR A 58 1.23 -10.99 -1.07
CA TYR A 58 0.87 -9.62 -0.75
C TYR A 58 0.38 -8.86 -1.97
N SER A 59 0.98 -9.10 -3.13
CA SER A 59 0.62 -8.38 -4.35
C SER A 59 -0.83 -8.65 -4.75
N THR A 60 -1.20 -9.92 -4.84
CA THR A 60 -2.56 -10.29 -5.24
C THR A 60 -3.59 -9.78 -4.24
N ASN A 61 -3.32 -9.98 -2.97
CA ASN A 61 -4.30 -9.60 -1.95
C ASN A 61 -4.43 -8.08 -1.83
N THR A 62 -3.33 -7.36 -2.02
CA THR A 62 -3.38 -5.90 -2.05
C THR A 62 -4.18 -5.41 -3.25
N ALA A 63 -3.94 -5.98 -4.43
CA ALA A 63 -4.69 -5.58 -5.62
C ALA A 63 -6.18 -5.82 -5.44
N ASN A 64 -6.55 -6.96 -4.88
CA ASN A 64 -7.95 -7.27 -4.61
C ASN A 64 -8.57 -6.29 -3.61
N ALA A 65 -7.82 -5.91 -2.60
CA ALA A 65 -8.31 -4.93 -1.62
C ALA A 65 -8.51 -3.56 -2.27
N ILE A 66 -7.58 -3.14 -3.11
CA ILE A 66 -7.68 -1.85 -3.79
C ILE A 66 -8.94 -1.80 -4.64
N LYS A 67 -9.26 -2.88 -5.34
CA LYS A 67 -10.43 -2.90 -6.22
C LYS A 67 -11.75 -2.73 -5.47
N ARG A 68 -11.78 -2.99 -4.18
CA ARG A 68 -12.99 -2.77 -3.39
C ARG A 68 -13.29 -1.29 -3.17
N PHE A 69 -12.27 -0.45 -3.26
CA PHE A 69 -12.41 0.96 -2.89
C PHE A 69 -12.17 1.91 -4.05
N LEU A 70 -11.37 1.50 -5.03
CA LEU A 70 -10.99 2.37 -6.12
C LEU A 70 -11.36 1.75 -7.46
N ARG A 71 -11.74 2.61 -8.39
CA ARG A 71 -12.04 2.16 -9.75
C ARG A 71 -10.76 1.97 -10.53
N GLY A 72 -10.87 1.20 -11.60
CA GLY A 72 -9.78 0.96 -12.51
C GLY A 72 -9.13 -0.38 -12.28
N ASP A 73 -8.14 -0.64 -13.10
CA ASP A 73 -7.36 -1.88 -13.00
C ASP A 73 -5.99 -1.52 -12.47
N TRP A 74 -5.53 -2.29 -11.51
CA TRP A 74 -4.32 -1.98 -10.78
C TRP A 74 -3.34 -3.14 -10.88
N VAL A 75 -2.07 -2.80 -11.02
CA VAL A 75 -0.97 -3.77 -10.99
C VAL A 75 -0.21 -3.53 -9.70
N VAL A 76 0.01 -4.59 -8.94
CA VAL A 76 0.76 -4.52 -7.70
C VAL A 76 1.92 -5.51 -7.79
N VAL A 77 3.12 -5.02 -7.53
CA VAL A 77 4.33 -5.84 -7.49
C VAL A 77 4.94 -5.69 -6.11
N CYS A 78 5.30 -6.81 -5.50
CA CYS A 78 5.90 -6.82 -4.17
C CYS A 78 7.15 -7.68 -4.18
N TYR A 79 8.21 -7.18 -3.55
CA TYR A 79 9.41 -8.00 -3.37
C TYR A 79 10.24 -7.43 -2.22
N PRO A 80 11.15 -8.25 -1.66
CA PRO A 80 12.00 -7.77 -0.58
C PRO A 80 12.92 -6.66 -1.06
N GLU A 81 13.00 -5.57 -0.33
CA GLU A 81 13.78 -4.42 -0.72
C GLU A 81 15.27 -4.73 -0.85
N GLN A 82 15.77 -5.64 -0.01
CA GLN A 82 17.19 -6.00 -0.03
C GLN A 82 17.60 -6.81 -1.23
N ARG A 83 16.65 -7.33 -1.99
CA ARG A 83 16.94 -8.15 -3.17
C ARG A 83 16.60 -7.33 -4.40
N PRO A 84 17.59 -6.73 -5.03
CA PRO A 84 17.30 -5.99 -6.27
C PRO A 84 16.91 -6.99 -7.35
N TYR A 85 15.73 -6.83 -7.87
CA TYR A 85 15.28 -7.59 -9.01
C TYR A 85 15.58 -6.79 -10.26
N ASP A 86 15.79 -7.50 -11.34
CA ASP A 86 15.97 -6.87 -12.63
C ASP A 86 14.60 -6.37 -13.09
N PHE A 87 14.20 -5.24 -12.56
CA PHE A 87 12.90 -4.68 -12.81
C PHE A 87 13.05 -3.19 -13.05
N ALA A 88 12.59 -2.73 -14.19
CA ALA A 88 12.64 -1.32 -14.54
C ALA A 88 11.23 -0.81 -14.71
N LEU A 89 10.93 0.29 -14.04
CA LEU A 89 9.67 0.99 -14.21
C LEU A 89 9.99 2.39 -14.71
N THR A 90 9.75 2.62 -15.98
CA THR A 90 9.92 3.95 -16.55
C THR A 90 8.62 4.70 -16.39
N THR A 91 8.65 5.77 -15.62
CA THR A 91 7.45 6.54 -15.34
C THR A 91 7.68 7.99 -15.68
N VAL A 92 6.60 8.67 -16.02
CA VAL A 92 6.60 10.12 -16.14
C VAL A 92 5.95 10.70 -14.90
N LYS A 93 6.28 11.94 -14.59
CA LYS A 93 5.82 12.57 -13.35
C LYS A 93 4.30 12.59 -13.23
N GLY A 94 3.60 12.72 -14.34
CA GLY A 94 2.14 12.70 -14.34
C GLY A 94 1.53 11.32 -14.33
N GLY A 95 2.33 10.26 -14.20
CA GLY A 95 1.84 8.91 -14.30
C GLY A 95 1.05 8.44 -13.10
N ASP A 96 0.33 7.36 -13.28
CA ASP A 96 -0.51 6.75 -12.26
C ASP A 96 0.25 5.62 -11.58
N PHE A 97 1.27 5.98 -10.83
CA PHE A 97 2.10 5.00 -10.15
C PHE A 97 2.48 5.49 -8.77
N MET A 98 2.83 4.53 -7.92
CA MET A 98 3.42 4.85 -6.62
C MET A 98 4.25 3.68 -6.15
N SER A 99 5.23 3.96 -5.32
CA SER A 99 5.98 2.90 -4.65
C SER A 99 6.23 3.31 -3.21
N PHE A 100 6.23 2.31 -2.35
CA PHE A 100 6.44 2.52 -0.93
C PHE A 100 6.95 1.21 -0.33
N THR A 101 7.55 1.31 0.85
CA THR A 101 7.95 0.11 1.58
C THR A 101 7.12 -0.02 2.85
N ILE A 102 6.84 -1.26 3.21
CA ILE A 102 6.35 -1.59 4.54
C ILE A 102 7.43 -2.49 5.13
N ASP A 103 8.11 -1.98 6.13
CA ASP A 103 9.31 -2.60 6.68
C ASP A 103 10.31 -2.83 5.54
N ASN A 104 10.60 -4.09 5.20
CA ASN A 104 11.57 -4.43 4.16
C ASN A 104 10.93 -4.88 2.87
N VAL A 105 9.63 -4.71 2.73
CA VAL A 105 8.92 -5.16 1.53
C VAL A 105 8.57 -3.94 0.70
N LEU A 106 9.01 -3.95 -0.55
CA LEU A 106 8.70 -2.88 -1.49
C LEU A 106 7.42 -3.24 -2.24
N PHE A 107 6.51 -2.28 -2.28
CA PHE A 107 5.28 -2.36 -3.06
C PHE A 107 5.35 -1.36 -4.19
N GLN A 108 5.06 -1.80 -5.38
CA GLN A 108 4.93 -0.91 -6.53
C GLN A 108 3.54 -1.08 -7.10
N VAL A 109 2.82 0.03 -7.23
CA VAL A 109 1.42 0.01 -7.63
C VAL A 109 1.24 0.95 -8.81
N CYS A 110 0.60 0.45 -9.86
CA CYS A 110 0.32 1.24 -11.04
C CYS A 110 -1.13 1.04 -11.43
N ARG A 111 -1.76 2.10 -11.91
CA ARG A 111 -3.08 1.99 -12.50
C ARG A 111 -2.93 1.79 -14.01
N LEU A 112 -3.63 0.79 -14.52
CA LEU A 112 -3.70 0.58 -15.96
C LEU A 112 -4.77 1.50 -16.56
N LYS A 113 -4.47 2.02 -17.73
CA LYS A 113 -5.40 2.88 -18.44
C LYS A 113 -5.81 2.26 -19.77
#